data_4b5b10c35b3fe29bb39d378e9e718dae
#
_entry.id   4b5b10c35b3fe29bb39d378e9e718dae
#
_cell.length_a   1.000
_cell.length_b   1.000
_cell.length_c   1.000
_cell.angle_alpha   90.00
_cell.angle_beta   90.00
_cell.angle_gamma   90.00
#
_symmetry.space_group_name_H-M   'P 1'
#
loop_
_entity.id
_entity.type
_entity.pdbx_description
1 polymer ?
#
loop_
_entity_poly.entity_id
_entity_poly.type
_entity_poly.pdbx_seq_one_letter_code
_entity_poly.pdbx_strand_id
1 'polypeptide(L)'
;MGLAWFPFARSSPHCPLPRDLHSQDGSYLAEFLLDKDYEVHGIIRRSSSFNTNRIEHIYQDRHREEVKLFLHYGDLTDSTNLVQIVSEVRPDEVYNLGAMSHVKVSFEMSEYTAEADGVGTLRLLNAIRSCGMEKSCRLYQASTSELYGKVQEIPQTETTPFYPRSPYGVAKQYAYWMIVNYREAYGMHLTNGILFNHESPRRGPTFVTRKITRAVARISKGLQDCLYLGNMDSQRDWGHARDYIEGMWLMVQKDTPDDYVLATNEMHTVREFVEESFKCVGITVAWQGEKSSVNEVGVNAAEGQHRPPPPSCVVVAHQSSSIVALAIRSQSPGRIAQAK
;
A
#
# COMPACT_ATOMS: atom_id res chain seq x y z
N MET A 1 -7.64 6.72 -5.68
CA MET A 1 -8.25 5.54 -5.05
C MET A 1 -7.49 4.34 -5.54
N GLY A 2 -6.64 3.75 -4.66
CA GLY A 2 -5.86 2.57 -4.95
C GLY A 2 -6.74 1.33 -4.77
N LEU A 3 -6.71 0.43 -5.71
CA LEU A 3 -7.59 -0.72 -5.81
C LEU A 3 -6.87 -2.04 -5.57
N ALA A 4 -7.54 -2.94 -4.90
CA ALA A 4 -7.05 -4.19 -4.37
C ALA A 4 -6.89 -5.35 -5.40
N TRP A 5 -5.89 -6.25 -5.24
CA TRP A 5 -5.53 -7.28 -6.23
C TRP A 5 -4.87 -8.55 -5.67
N PHE A 6 -5.04 -9.71 -6.35
CA PHE A 6 -4.45 -11.02 -6.02
C PHE A 6 -3.74 -11.69 -7.19
N PRO A 7 -2.66 -12.43 -6.95
CA PRO A 7 -2.09 -13.38 -7.89
C PRO A 7 -2.30 -14.86 -7.55
N PHE A 8 -2.37 -15.72 -8.56
CA PHE A 8 -2.45 -17.17 -8.52
C PHE A 8 -1.38 -17.81 -9.43
N ALA A 9 -0.83 -18.94 -9.05
CA ALA A 9 0.23 -19.63 -9.80
C ALA A 9 -0.05 -21.11 -10.04
N ARG A 10 0.29 -21.66 -11.21
CA ARG A 10 0.10 -23.04 -11.62
C ARG A 10 1.42 -23.72 -11.98
N SER A 11 1.60 -24.98 -11.56
CA SER A 11 2.78 -25.76 -11.87
C SER A 11 2.59 -26.59 -13.14
N SER A 12 3.47 -26.38 -14.08
CA SER A 12 3.79 -27.10 -15.28
C SER A 12 3.22 -26.52 -16.58
N PRO A 13 3.96 -25.77 -17.14
CA PRO A 13 4.90 -24.88 -16.54
C PRO A 13 4.18 -23.90 -15.61
N HIS A 14 4.76 -23.62 -14.50
CA HIS A 14 4.23 -22.93 -13.31
C HIS A 14 3.32 -21.71 -13.58
N CYS A 15 2.17 -21.65 -12.89
CA CYS A 15 1.16 -20.57 -13.04
C CYS A 15 0.98 -19.77 -11.74
N PRO A 16 1.57 -18.61 -11.59
CA PRO A 16 1.24 -17.64 -10.55
C PRO A 16 0.38 -16.49 -11.02
N LEU A 17 -0.35 -15.92 -10.09
CA LEU A 17 -1.24 -14.78 -10.28
C LEU A 17 -0.86 -13.62 -9.35
N PRO A 18 -0.20 -12.54 -9.80
CA PRO A 18 -0.14 -11.30 -9.08
C PRO A 18 -1.46 -10.52 -9.18
N ARG A 19 -1.95 -10.04 -8.06
CA ARG A 19 -3.05 -9.11 -7.95
C ARG A 19 -2.57 -7.76 -7.46
N ASP A 20 -3.15 -6.74 -8.02
CA ASP A 20 -2.73 -5.36 -8.05
C ASP A 20 -1.54 -5.09 -9.00
N LEU A 21 -1.66 -5.60 -10.22
CA LEU A 21 -0.73 -5.25 -11.29
C LEU A 21 -0.65 -3.74 -11.56
N HIS A 22 -1.63 -2.98 -11.05
CA HIS A 22 -1.60 -1.50 -11.04
C HIS A 22 -0.88 -0.92 -9.83
N SER A 23 -0.64 -1.73 -8.76
CA SER A 23 0.17 -1.31 -7.64
C SER A 23 1.65 -1.36 -8.01
N GLN A 24 2.45 -0.74 -7.18
CA GLN A 24 3.89 -0.87 -7.26
C GLN A 24 4.29 -2.35 -7.19
N ASP A 25 3.88 -3.04 -6.12
CA ASP A 25 4.32 -4.39 -5.80
C ASP A 25 3.82 -5.41 -6.80
N GLY A 26 2.55 -5.34 -7.20
CA GLY A 26 1.99 -6.25 -8.19
C GLY A 26 2.68 -6.19 -9.54
N SER A 27 3.09 -5.00 -9.98
CA SER A 27 3.81 -4.86 -11.25
C SER A 27 5.23 -5.45 -11.20
N TYR A 28 5.95 -5.29 -10.10
CA TYR A 28 7.25 -5.92 -9.92
C TYR A 28 7.15 -7.42 -9.71
N LEU A 29 6.12 -7.88 -8.97
CA LEU A 29 5.89 -9.31 -8.78
C LEU A 29 5.55 -10.01 -10.09
N ALA A 30 4.72 -9.39 -10.94
CA ALA A 30 4.43 -9.95 -12.25
C ALA A 30 5.70 -10.12 -13.11
N GLU A 31 6.55 -9.09 -13.19
CA GLU A 31 7.83 -9.17 -13.88
C GLU A 31 8.71 -10.28 -13.29
N PHE A 32 8.87 -10.30 -11.97
CA PHE A 32 9.71 -11.26 -11.28
C PHE A 32 9.25 -12.71 -11.49
N LEU A 33 7.94 -12.96 -11.51
CA LEU A 33 7.38 -14.27 -11.72
C LEU A 33 7.49 -14.70 -13.19
N LEU A 34 7.25 -13.78 -14.15
CA LEU A 34 7.44 -14.03 -15.57
C LEU A 34 8.91 -14.37 -15.89
N ASP A 35 9.86 -13.67 -15.26
CA ASP A 35 11.30 -13.94 -15.39
C ASP A 35 11.69 -15.33 -14.84
N LYS A 36 10.89 -15.88 -13.93
CA LYS A 36 11.02 -17.25 -13.39
C LYS A 36 10.22 -18.30 -14.15
N ASP A 37 9.73 -17.95 -15.31
CA ASP A 37 8.98 -18.83 -16.19
C ASP A 37 7.59 -19.26 -15.70
N TYR A 38 6.99 -18.46 -14.80
CA TYR A 38 5.62 -18.70 -14.33
C TYR A 38 4.58 -18.25 -15.37
N GLU A 39 3.42 -18.91 -15.38
CA GLU A 39 2.20 -18.39 -15.99
C GLU A 39 1.47 -17.51 -14.96
N VAL A 40 1.31 -16.23 -15.24
CA VAL A 40 0.84 -15.20 -14.30
C VAL A 40 -0.59 -14.77 -14.63
N HIS A 41 -1.52 -14.97 -13.70
CA HIS A 41 -2.91 -14.54 -13.83
C HIS A 41 -3.24 -13.40 -12.88
N GLY A 42 -3.44 -12.18 -13.37
CA GLY A 42 -3.75 -11.00 -12.56
C GLY A 42 -5.25 -10.73 -12.48
N ILE A 43 -5.79 -10.46 -11.29
CA ILE A 43 -7.15 -9.95 -11.18
C ILE A 43 -7.14 -8.43 -11.22
N ILE A 44 -7.92 -7.82 -12.10
CA ILE A 44 -8.07 -6.38 -12.25
C ILE A 44 -9.51 -5.95 -11.93
N ARG A 45 -9.63 -4.89 -11.09
CA ARG A 45 -10.93 -4.28 -10.86
C ARG A 45 -11.32 -3.43 -12.05
N ARG A 46 -12.54 -3.58 -12.51
CA ARG A 46 -13.05 -2.72 -13.57
C ARG A 46 -13.16 -1.27 -13.07
N SER A 47 -12.58 -0.37 -13.84
CA SER A 47 -12.61 1.06 -13.59
C SER A 47 -12.91 1.79 -14.90
N SER A 48 -13.56 2.94 -14.82
CA SER A 48 -13.79 3.83 -15.97
C SER A 48 -12.52 4.57 -16.43
N SER A 49 -11.48 4.60 -15.62
CA SER A 49 -10.16 5.14 -15.97
C SER A 49 -9.16 4.00 -16.20
N PHE A 50 -8.30 4.16 -17.19
CA PHE A 50 -7.19 3.21 -17.43
C PHE A 50 -6.21 3.29 -16.27
N ASN A 51 -5.84 2.15 -15.72
CA ASN A 51 -4.93 2.03 -14.59
C ASN A 51 -3.85 0.95 -14.81
N THR A 52 -3.67 0.50 -16.06
CA THR A 52 -2.75 -0.57 -16.47
C THR A 52 -1.32 -0.13 -16.75
N ASN A 53 -1.00 1.17 -16.68
CA ASN A 53 0.27 1.76 -17.13
C ASN A 53 1.54 1.09 -16.56
N ARG A 54 1.46 0.45 -15.37
CA ARG A 54 2.63 -0.22 -14.78
C ARG A 54 2.92 -1.60 -15.35
N ILE A 55 1.99 -2.15 -16.13
CA ILE A 55 2.08 -3.49 -16.71
C ILE A 55 1.97 -3.48 -18.24
N GLU A 56 1.70 -2.33 -18.85
CA GLU A 56 1.55 -2.22 -20.32
C GLU A 56 2.74 -2.78 -21.08
N HIS A 57 3.95 -2.61 -20.55
CA HIS A 57 5.19 -3.08 -21.16
C HIS A 57 5.37 -4.62 -21.13
N ILE A 58 4.67 -5.32 -20.24
CA ILE A 58 4.67 -6.79 -20.13
C ILE A 58 3.37 -7.41 -20.64
N TYR A 59 2.34 -6.58 -20.92
CA TYR A 59 1.06 -7.06 -21.41
C TYR A 59 1.17 -7.44 -22.89
N GLN A 60 0.67 -8.63 -23.23
CA GLN A 60 0.54 -9.11 -24.59
C GLN A 60 -0.92 -9.47 -24.87
N ASP A 61 -1.33 -9.34 -26.12
CA ASP A 61 -2.66 -9.78 -26.54
C ASP A 61 -2.80 -11.29 -26.33
N ARG A 62 -3.86 -11.72 -25.64
CA ARG A 62 -4.15 -13.12 -25.29
C ARG A 62 -4.30 -14.07 -26.49
N HIS A 63 -4.41 -13.53 -27.70
CA HIS A 63 -4.50 -14.31 -28.93
C HIS A 63 -3.12 -14.62 -29.54
N ARG A 64 -2.04 -14.12 -28.97
CA ARG A 64 -0.68 -14.48 -29.38
C ARG A 64 -0.29 -15.83 -28.78
N GLU A 65 0.55 -16.56 -29.50
CA GLU A 65 1.21 -17.74 -28.96
C GLU A 65 2.19 -17.35 -27.85
N GLU A 66 2.36 -18.23 -26.84
CA GLU A 66 3.30 -18.07 -25.70
C GLU A 66 2.96 -16.94 -24.70
N VAL A 67 1.72 -16.45 -24.65
CA VAL A 67 1.30 -15.50 -23.61
C VAL A 67 1.36 -16.17 -22.23
N LYS A 68 2.06 -15.53 -21.29
CA LYS A 68 2.16 -15.99 -19.90
C LYS A 68 1.52 -15.03 -18.89
N LEU A 69 0.93 -13.92 -19.33
CA LEU A 69 0.23 -12.96 -18.48
C LEU A 69 -1.24 -12.85 -18.87
N PHE A 70 -2.13 -13.29 -17.99
CA PHE A 70 -3.57 -13.27 -18.17
C PHE A 70 -4.24 -12.31 -17.16
N LEU A 71 -5.20 -11.52 -17.61
CA LEU A 71 -5.92 -10.58 -16.76
C LEU A 71 -7.40 -10.99 -16.64
N HIS A 72 -7.89 -11.05 -15.40
CA HIS A 72 -9.28 -11.34 -15.04
C HIS A 72 -9.90 -10.12 -14.35
N TYR A 73 -11.15 -9.80 -14.68
CA TYR A 73 -11.90 -8.80 -13.93
C TYR A 73 -12.45 -9.42 -12.63
N GLY A 74 -12.18 -8.78 -11.49
CA GLY A 74 -12.67 -9.25 -10.20
C GLY A 74 -12.50 -8.24 -9.07
N ASP A 75 -13.19 -8.50 -7.94
CA ASP A 75 -13.14 -7.67 -6.74
C ASP A 75 -13.12 -8.56 -5.48
N LEU A 76 -12.38 -8.13 -4.43
CA LEU A 76 -12.34 -8.80 -3.13
C LEU A 76 -13.69 -8.79 -2.42
N THR A 77 -14.54 -7.87 -2.79
CA THR A 77 -15.88 -7.75 -2.22
C THR A 77 -16.90 -8.70 -2.89
N ASP A 78 -16.50 -9.40 -3.97
CA ASP A 78 -17.36 -10.33 -4.71
C ASP A 78 -16.91 -11.79 -4.54
N SER A 79 -17.54 -12.50 -3.62
CA SER A 79 -17.24 -13.90 -3.32
C SER A 79 -17.46 -14.83 -4.51
N THR A 80 -18.54 -14.63 -5.26
CA THR A 80 -18.89 -15.48 -6.41
C THR A 80 -17.87 -15.38 -7.52
N ASN A 81 -17.46 -14.15 -7.83
CA ASN A 81 -16.44 -13.88 -8.81
C ASN A 81 -15.09 -14.49 -8.42
N LEU A 82 -14.71 -14.40 -7.12
CA LEU A 82 -13.48 -15.02 -6.62
C LEU A 82 -13.50 -16.54 -6.77
N VAL A 83 -14.60 -17.20 -6.42
CA VAL A 83 -14.76 -18.65 -6.61
C VAL A 83 -14.65 -19.03 -8.07
N GLN A 84 -15.28 -18.27 -8.96
CA GLN A 84 -15.21 -18.52 -10.40
C GLN A 84 -13.75 -18.46 -10.91
N ILE A 85 -13.02 -17.39 -10.58
CA ILE A 85 -11.64 -17.20 -11.01
C ILE A 85 -10.74 -18.29 -10.44
N VAL A 86 -10.84 -18.60 -9.14
CA VAL A 86 -10.04 -19.66 -8.49
C VAL A 86 -10.32 -21.02 -9.12
N SER A 87 -11.59 -21.31 -9.42
CA SER A 87 -12.01 -22.57 -10.07
C SER A 87 -11.47 -22.70 -11.48
N GLU A 88 -11.47 -21.61 -12.26
CA GLU A 88 -10.97 -21.57 -13.64
C GLU A 88 -9.45 -21.71 -13.69
N VAL A 89 -8.74 -20.93 -12.87
CA VAL A 89 -7.28 -20.84 -12.88
C VAL A 89 -6.62 -22.01 -12.14
N ARG A 90 -7.20 -22.48 -11.03
CA ARG A 90 -6.66 -23.50 -10.14
C ARG A 90 -5.18 -23.26 -9.77
N PRO A 91 -4.87 -22.14 -9.10
CA PRO A 91 -3.52 -21.69 -8.86
C PRO A 91 -2.73 -22.57 -7.87
N ASP A 92 -1.43 -22.70 -8.08
CA ASP A 92 -0.51 -23.30 -7.10
C ASP A 92 -0.11 -22.30 -6.01
N GLU A 93 0.06 -21.03 -6.40
CA GLU A 93 0.43 -19.93 -5.49
C GLU A 93 -0.52 -18.76 -5.64
N VAL A 94 -0.85 -18.12 -4.53
CA VAL A 94 -1.69 -16.92 -4.46
C VAL A 94 -0.99 -15.84 -3.65
N TYR A 95 -0.85 -14.65 -4.23
CA TYR A 95 -0.29 -13.49 -3.54
C TYR A 95 -1.37 -12.44 -3.31
N ASN A 96 -1.91 -12.33 -2.11
CA ASN A 96 -2.91 -11.34 -1.78
C ASN A 96 -2.27 -9.97 -1.46
N LEU A 97 -2.08 -9.15 -2.49
CA LEU A 97 -1.62 -7.77 -2.38
C LEU A 97 -2.78 -6.76 -2.31
N GLY A 98 -4.00 -7.27 -2.37
CA GLY A 98 -5.21 -6.49 -2.46
C GLY A 98 -5.55 -5.70 -1.22
N ALA A 99 -5.62 -4.36 -1.31
CA ALA A 99 -6.03 -3.51 -0.20
C ALA A 99 -6.41 -2.08 -0.63
N MET A 100 -7.24 -1.45 0.19
CA MET A 100 -7.35 0.01 0.24
C MET A 100 -6.23 0.54 1.16
N SER A 101 -4.99 0.58 0.64
CA SER A 101 -3.75 0.74 1.42
C SER A 101 -3.42 2.17 1.88
N HIS A 102 -4.30 3.16 1.64
CA HIS A 102 -4.04 4.55 2.01
C HIS A 102 -4.60 4.85 3.41
N VAL A 103 -3.71 4.92 4.42
CA VAL A 103 -4.08 5.09 5.83
C VAL A 103 -5.04 6.27 6.06
N LYS A 104 -4.78 7.46 5.50
CA LYS A 104 -5.67 8.61 5.67
C LYS A 104 -7.06 8.35 5.09
N VAL A 105 -7.15 7.78 3.90
CA VAL A 105 -8.43 7.48 3.25
C VAL A 105 -9.23 6.43 4.02
N SER A 106 -8.57 5.54 4.77
CA SER A 106 -9.26 4.54 5.59
C SER A 106 -10.16 5.15 6.67
N PHE A 107 -9.85 6.37 7.15
CA PHE A 107 -10.73 7.09 8.08
C PHE A 107 -11.97 7.67 7.40
N GLU A 108 -11.87 7.99 6.11
CA GLU A 108 -12.99 8.51 5.31
C GLU A 108 -13.88 7.38 4.75
N MET A 109 -13.32 6.17 4.57
CA MET A 109 -13.96 5.00 3.95
C MET A 109 -13.73 3.74 4.79
N SER A 110 -14.01 3.79 6.08
CA SER A 110 -13.66 2.73 7.03
C SER A 110 -14.40 1.40 6.75
N GLU A 111 -15.67 1.45 6.38
CA GLU A 111 -16.47 0.26 6.04
C GLU A 111 -15.91 -0.42 4.78
N TYR A 112 -15.67 0.34 3.72
CA TYR A 112 -15.07 -0.20 2.50
C TYR A 112 -13.69 -0.79 2.76
N THR A 113 -12.89 -0.14 3.62
CA THR A 113 -11.57 -0.66 4.02
C THR A 113 -11.70 -2.00 4.75
N ALA A 114 -12.64 -2.12 5.69
CA ALA A 114 -12.91 -3.37 6.39
C ALA A 114 -13.35 -4.48 5.43
N GLU A 115 -14.29 -4.16 4.52
CA GLU A 115 -14.81 -5.10 3.52
C GLU A 115 -13.74 -5.57 2.52
N ALA A 116 -12.90 -4.69 2.02
CA ALA A 116 -11.88 -5.04 1.04
C ALA A 116 -10.66 -5.71 1.68
N ASP A 117 -10.13 -5.14 2.76
CA ASP A 117 -8.83 -5.53 3.32
C ASP A 117 -8.97 -6.67 4.33
N GLY A 118 -10.04 -6.67 5.13
CA GLY A 118 -10.34 -7.69 6.14
C GLY A 118 -11.17 -8.83 5.57
N VAL A 119 -12.46 -8.59 5.34
CA VAL A 119 -13.41 -9.60 4.89
C VAL A 119 -13.06 -10.13 3.50
N GLY A 120 -12.45 -9.31 2.64
CA GLY A 120 -11.97 -9.73 1.33
C GLY A 120 -10.92 -10.84 1.40
N THR A 121 -10.02 -10.80 2.38
CA THR A 121 -9.07 -11.90 2.64
C THR A 121 -9.82 -13.19 3.03
N LEU A 122 -10.81 -13.10 3.90
CA LEU A 122 -11.66 -14.25 4.26
C LEU A 122 -12.39 -14.84 3.04
N ARG A 123 -12.94 -13.99 2.16
CA ARG A 123 -13.61 -14.43 0.92
C ARG A 123 -12.66 -15.22 0.02
N LEU A 124 -11.40 -14.75 -0.11
CA LEU A 124 -10.40 -15.45 -0.89
C LEU A 124 -10.04 -16.82 -0.29
N LEU A 125 -9.84 -16.90 1.02
CA LEU A 125 -9.60 -18.18 1.71
C LEU A 125 -10.77 -19.16 1.50
N ASN A 126 -11.99 -18.67 1.60
CA ASN A 126 -13.17 -19.47 1.32
C ASN A 126 -13.28 -19.90 -0.15
N ALA A 127 -12.89 -19.06 -1.10
CA ALA A 127 -12.84 -19.41 -2.52
C ALA A 127 -11.86 -20.57 -2.77
N ILE A 128 -10.66 -20.52 -2.22
CA ILE A 128 -9.65 -21.58 -2.31
C ILE A 128 -10.21 -22.90 -1.74
N ARG A 129 -10.85 -22.84 -0.56
CA ARG A 129 -11.46 -24.00 0.08
C ARG A 129 -12.63 -24.55 -0.72
N SER A 130 -13.54 -23.70 -1.19
CA SER A 130 -14.70 -24.12 -1.99
C SER A 130 -14.29 -24.83 -3.28
N CYS A 131 -13.09 -24.54 -3.79
CA CYS A 131 -12.51 -25.20 -4.95
C CYS A 131 -11.71 -26.48 -4.59
N GLY A 132 -11.66 -26.90 -3.31
CA GLY A 132 -10.95 -28.10 -2.85
C GLY A 132 -9.43 -27.96 -2.99
N MET A 133 -8.86 -26.77 -2.76
CA MET A 133 -7.46 -26.48 -2.99
C MET A 133 -6.66 -26.22 -1.69
N GLU A 134 -7.21 -26.60 -0.54
CA GLU A 134 -6.62 -26.36 0.79
C GLU A 134 -5.19 -26.92 0.94
N LYS A 135 -4.89 -27.99 0.24
CA LYS A 135 -3.59 -28.71 0.36
C LYS A 135 -2.66 -28.48 -0.81
N SER A 136 -3.16 -27.93 -1.93
CA SER A 136 -2.38 -27.75 -3.15
C SER A 136 -2.00 -26.29 -3.40
N CYS A 137 -2.72 -25.33 -2.83
CA CYS A 137 -2.50 -23.92 -3.04
C CYS A 137 -1.77 -23.28 -1.87
N ARG A 138 -0.65 -22.60 -2.13
CA ARG A 138 0.09 -21.79 -1.17
C ARG A 138 -0.39 -20.34 -1.27
N LEU A 139 -0.54 -19.64 -0.14
CA LEU A 139 -0.97 -18.25 -0.16
C LEU A 139 -0.06 -17.34 0.67
N TYR A 140 0.34 -16.26 0.05
CA TYR A 140 0.97 -15.10 0.70
C TYR A 140 -0.08 -14.02 0.96
N GLN A 141 -0.15 -13.51 2.19
CA GLN A 141 -0.93 -12.36 2.60
C GLN A 141 -0.03 -11.15 2.81
N ALA A 142 -0.22 -10.09 2.04
CA ALA A 142 0.41 -8.81 2.32
C ALA A 142 -0.18 -8.21 3.60
N SER A 143 0.56 -8.38 4.69
CA SER A 143 0.33 -7.71 5.94
C SER A 143 1.11 -6.39 6.00
N THR A 144 1.27 -5.74 7.14
CA THR A 144 1.80 -4.39 7.22
C THR A 144 2.38 -4.08 8.60
N SER A 145 3.42 -3.25 8.67
CA SER A 145 3.94 -2.68 9.91
C SER A 145 2.90 -1.81 10.66
N GLU A 146 1.83 -1.36 9.99
CA GLU A 146 0.71 -0.65 10.63
C GLU A 146 -0.09 -1.50 11.63
N LEU A 147 0.13 -2.83 11.67
CA LEU A 147 -0.37 -3.71 12.73
C LEU A 147 0.20 -3.31 14.10
N TYR A 148 1.49 -2.95 14.15
CA TYR A 148 2.16 -2.53 15.39
C TYR A 148 1.60 -1.21 15.92
N GLY A 149 1.25 -0.27 15.04
CA GLY A 149 0.56 0.98 15.36
C GLY A 149 1.20 1.77 16.50
N LYS A 150 0.61 1.72 17.72
CA LYS A 150 1.26 2.21 18.94
C LYS A 150 2.24 1.15 19.40
N VAL A 151 3.47 1.25 18.92
CA VAL A 151 4.55 0.29 19.12
C VAL A 151 4.72 -0.09 20.60
N GLN A 152 4.71 -1.38 20.91
CA GLN A 152 4.84 -1.93 22.27
C GLN A 152 6.27 -2.40 22.56
N GLU A 153 7.08 -2.64 21.53
CA GLU A 153 8.43 -3.18 21.63
C GLU A 153 9.30 -2.64 20.49
N ILE A 154 10.59 -2.40 20.74
CA ILE A 154 11.58 -1.93 19.77
C ILE A 154 12.86 -2.78 19.93
N PRO A 155 13.37 -3.40 18.84
CA PRO A 155 12.76 -3.51 17.52
C PRO A 155 11.51 -4.38 17.52
N GLN A 156 10.63 -4.21 16.51
CA GLN A 156 9.46 -5.06 16.32
C GLN A 156 9.87 -6.41 15.72
N THR A 157 9.19 -7.45 16.17
CA THR A 157 9.37 -8.84 15.71
C THR A 157 8.01 -9.44 15.36
N GLU A 158 8.00 -10.69 14.89
CA GLU A 158 6.77 -11.44 14.59
C GLU A 158 5.90 -11.67 15.83
N THR A 159 6.49 -11.63 17.03
CA THR A 159 5.78 -11.82 18.31
C THR A 159 5.42 -10.53 19.02
N THR A 160 5.84 -9.36 18.51
CA THR A 160 5.49 -8.06 19.07
C THR A 160 3.98 -7.85 19.05
N PRO A 161 3.33 -7.51 20.17
CA PRO A 161 1.89 -7.30 20.22
C PRO A 161 1.41 -6.19 19.27
N PHE A 162 0.32 -6.46 18.57
CA PHE A 162 -0.30 -5.48 17.67
C PHE A 162 -1.17 -4.49 18.43
N TYR A 163 -1.08 -3.21 18.05
CA TYR A 163 -1.91 -2.13 18.56
C TYR A 163 -2.24 -1.13 17.43
N PRO A 164 -3.03 -1.53 16.41
CA PRO A 164 -3.28 -0.69 15.23
C PRO A 164 -3.94 0.64 15.60
N ARG A 165 -3.63 1.69 14.84
CA ARG A 165 -4.08 3.07 15.09
C ARG A 165 -4.86 3.66 13.92
N SER A 166 -5.28 2.83 12.98
CA SER A 166 -6.08 3.24 11.82
C SER A 166 -7.09 2.15 11.43
N PRO A 167 -8.21 2.49 10.78
CA PRO A 167 -9.13 1.50 10.22
C PRO A 167 -8.44 0.53 9.26
N TYR A 168 -7.46 1.01 8.50
CA TYR A 168 -6.60 0.16 7.67
C TYR A 168 -5.82 -0.87 8.49
N GLY A 169 -5.13 -0.44 9.55
CA GLY A 169 -4.39 -1.36 10.42
C GLY A 169 -5.29 -2.40 11.09
N VAL A 170 -6.49 -2.00 11.54
CA VAL A 170 -7.49 -2.91 12.13
C VAL A 170 -7.99 -3.94 11.11
N ALA A 171 -8.30 -3.52 9.88
CA ALA A 171 -8.73 -4.42 8.81
C ALA A 171 -7.62 -5.43 8.43
N LYS A 172 -6.38 -4.97 8.36
CA LYS A 172 -5.21 -5.83 8.11
C LYS A 172 -4.92 -6.78 9.28
N GLN A 173 -5.19 -6.36 10.52
CA GLN A 173 -5.09 -7.25 11.68
C GLN A 173 -6.13 -8.36 11.64
N TYR A 174 -7.36 -8.08 11.23
CA TYR A 174 -8.35 -9.12 10.98
C TYR A 174 -7.85 -10.11 9.93
N ALA A 175 -7.36 -9.62 8.79
CA ALA A 175 -6.82 -10.46 7.72
C ALA A 175 -5.65 -11.35 8.22
N TYR A 176 -4.71 -10.77 8.99
CA TYR A 176 -3.59 -11.50 9.59
C TYR A 176 -4.07 -12.69 10.42
N TRP A 177 -5.00 -12.46 11.35
CA TRP A 177 -5.52 -13.53 12.21
C TRP A 177 -6.37 -14.55 11.47
N MET A 178 -7.02 -14.18 10.38
CA MET A 178 -7.70 -15.15 9.51
C MET A 178 -6.70 -16.07 8.81
N ILE A 179 -5.54 -15.58 8.39
CA ILE A 179 -4.46 -16.39 7.84
C ILE A 179 -3.95 -17.39 8.88
N VAL A 180 -3.60 -16.91 10.09
CA VAL A 180 -3.14 -17.79 11.18
C VAL A 180 -4.21 -18.85 11.51
N ASN A 181 -5.46 -18.44 11.70
CA ASN A 181 -6.55 -19.34 12.02
C ASN A 181 -6.76 -20.45 10.96
N TYR A 182 -6.75 -20.07 9.66
CA TYR A 182 -6.96 -21.04 8.57
C TYR A 182 -5.75 -21.95 8.37
N ARG A 183 -4.54 -21.46 8.64
CA ARG A 183 -3.31 -22.26 8.67
C ARG A 183 -3.42 -23.37 9.72
N GLU A 184 -3.84 -23.01 10.94
CA GLU A 184 -3.97 -23.93 12.07
C GLU A 184 -5.18 -24.87 11.95
N ALA A 185 -6.35 -24.33 11.65
CA ALA A 185 -7.59 -25.08 11.66
C ALA A 185 -7.75 -26.04 10.45
N TYR A 186 -7.24 -25.62 9.28
CA TYR A 186 -7.41 -26.39 8.04
C TYR A 186 -6.10 -26.93 7.47
N GLY A 187 -4.96 -26.61 8.09
CA GLY A 187 -3.64 -27.02 7.63
C GLY A 187 -3.34 -26.53 6.22
N MET A 188 -3.80 -25.30 5.89
CA MET A 188 -3.50 -24.64 4.64
C MET A 188 -2.09 -24.04 4.67
N HIS A 189 -1.42 -23.97 3.53
CA HIS A 189 -0.12 -23.33 3.42
C HIS A 189 -0.28 -21.82 3.24
N LEU A 190 -0.37 -21.10 4.36
CA LEU A 190 -0.68 -19.67 4.41
C LEU A 190 0.40 -18.90 5.16
N THR A 191 0.93 -17.84 4.56
CA THR A 191 2.02 -17.04 5.08
C THR A 191 1.64 -15.57 5.15
N ASN A 192 1.91 -14.90 6.27
CA ASN A 192 1.83 -13.44 6.37
C ASN A 192 3.22 -12.81 6.18
N GLY A 193 3.31 -11.78 5.37
CA GLY A 193 4.46 -10.89 5.34
C GLY A 193 4.14 -9.56 6.02
N ILE A 194 4.70 -9.30 7.19
CA ILE A 194 4.59 -8.03 7.91
C ILE A 194 5.62 -7.06 7.31
N LEU A 195 5.21 -6.36 6.27
CA LEU A 195 6.12 -5.52 5.50
C LEU A 195 6.19 -4.10 6.07
N PHE A 196 7.41 -3.60 6.22
CA PHE A 196 7.69 -2.19 6.42
C PHE A 196 7.56 -1.43 5.10
N ASN A 197 7.72 -0.09 5.14
CA ASN A 197 7.51 0.72 3.95
C ASN A 197 8.54 0.38 2.87
N HIS A 198 8.08 0.21 1.65
CA HIS A 198 8.96 -0.04 0.50
C HIS A 198 8.52 0.79 -0.69
N GLU A 199 9.50 1.34 -1.35
CA GLU A 199 9.32 2.44 -2.28
C GLU A 199 9.99 2.13 -3.63
N SER A 200 9.55 2.82 -4.67
CA SER A 200 10.16 2.75 -6.00
C SER A 200 9.65 3.88 -6.90
N PRO A 201 10.22 4.03 -8.12
CA PRO A 201 9.65 4.92 -9.14
C PRO A 201 8.18 4.62 -9.49
N ARG A 202 7.68 3.40 -9.19
CA ARG A 202 6.28 2.97 -9.42
C ARG A 202 5.35 3.26 -8.25
N ARG A 203 5.85 3.84 -7.15
CA ARG A 203 5.01 4.19 -5.99
C ARG A 203 3.85 5.07 -6.37
N GLY A 204 2.69 4.88 -5.74
CA GLY A 204 1.49 5.68 -5.98
C GLY A 204 1.73 7.18 -5.72
N PRO A 205 1.20 8.09 -6.55
CA PRO A 205 1.54 9.53 -6.53
C PRO A 205 1.11 10.26 -5.25
N THR A 206 0.23 9.68 -4.45
CA THR A 206 -0.28 10.23 -3.18
C THR A 206 0.54 9.82 -1.95
N PHE A 207 1.40 8.81 -2.08
CA PHE A 207 2.31 8.40 -1.01
C PHE A 207 3.45 9.39 -0.85
N VAL A 208 3.92 9.56 0.40
CA VAL A 208 4.82 10.65 0.80
C VAL A 208 6.07 10.74 -0.07
N THR A 209 6.77 9.64 -0.30
CA THR A 209 8.01 9.61 -1.10
C THR A 209 7.77 10.04 -2.54
N ARG A 210 6.73 9.49 -3.19
CA ARG A 210 6.38 9.85 -4.57
C ARG A 210 5.80 11.26 -4.68
N LYS A 211 5.06 11.70 -3.66
CA LYS A 211 4.58 13.08 -3.55
C LYS A 211 5.77 14.06 -3.54
N ILE A 212 6.79 13.77 -2.73
CA ILE A 212 8.01 14.58 -2.63
C ILE A 212 8.74 14.59 -3.98
N THR A 213 9.13 13.45 -4.52
CA THR A 213 9.92 13.38 -5.76
C THR A 213 9.23 14.03 -6.96
N ARG A 214 7.90 13.91 -7.07
CA ARG A 214 7.11 14.62 -8.10
C ARG A 214 7.10 16.12 -7.89
N ALA A 215 6.94 16.58 -6.65
CA ALA A 215 6.98 18.01 -6.34
C ALA A 215 8.36 18.60 -6.63
N VAL A 216 9.44 17.93 -6.20
CA VAL A 216 10.83 18.33 -6.48
C VAL A 216 11.05 18.50 -7.98
N ALA A 217 10.67 17.52 -8.78
CA ALA A 217 10.80 17.60 -10.24
C ALA A 217 9.99 18.74 -10.86
N ARG A 218 8.80 19.06 -10.32
CA ARG A 218 7.96 20.19 -10.78
C ARG A 218 8.51 21.54 -10.35
N ILE A 219 8.99 21.63 -9.11
CA ILE A 219 9.59 22.84 -8.55
C ILE A 219 10.87 23.19 -9.33
N SER A 220 11.73 22.21 -9.59
CA SER A 220 12.97 22.43 -10.36
C SER A 220 12.72 22.88 -11.81
N LYS A 221 11.51 22.67 -12.33
CA LYS A 221 11.08 23.13 -13.68
C LYS A 221 10.21 24.39 -13.64
N GLY A 222 10.02 25.02 -12.48
CA GLY A 222 9.16 26.19 -12.32
C GLY A 222 7.65 25.92 -12.56
N LEU A 223 7.22 24.65 -12.44
CA LEU A 223 5.84 24.21 -12.64
C LEU A 223 5.05 24.11 -11.33
N GLN A 224 5.69 24.34 -10.22
CA GLN A 224 5.10 24.33 -8.89
C GLN A 224 5.97 25.16 -7.95
N ASP A 225 5.34 25.99 -7.11
CA ASP A 225 6.07 26.89 -6.23
C ASP A 225 6.46 26.24 -4.90
N CYS A 226 5.63 25.35 -4.37
CA CYS A 226 5.78 24.84 -3.01
C CYS A 226 5.28 23.39 -2.83
N LEU A 227 5.90 22.67 -1.91
CA LEU A 227 5.48 21.34 -1.45
C LEU A 227 4.94 21.43 -0.01
N TYR A 228 3.70 20.98 0.20
CA TYR A 228 3.09 20.91 1.53
C TYR A 228 3.16 19.49 2.10
N LEU A 229 3.75 19.35 3.28
CA LEU A 229 3.91 18.09 4.00
C LEU A 229 3.35 18.20 5.42
N GLY A 230 3.06 17.04 6.02
CA GLY A 230 2.70 16.93 7.43
C GLY A 230 3.94 16.89 8.33
N ASN A 231 3.94 15.99 9.33
CA ASN A 231 5.08 15.81 10.23
C ASN A 231 6.32 15.32 9.48
N MET A 232 7.32 16.18 9.36
CA MET A 232 8.59 15.89 8.67
C MET A 232 9.57 15.07 9.52
N ASP A 233 9.41 15.05 10.83
CA ASP A 233 10.27 14.28 11.74
C ASP A 233 9.75 12.86 12.00
N SER A 234 8.66 12.47 11.30
CA SER A 234 8.20 11.08 11.28
C SER A 234 9.26 10.18 10.68
N GLN A 235 9.62 9.15 11.45
CA GLN A 235 10.59 8.14 11.02
C GLN A 235 9.90 6.98 10.32
N ARG A 236 10.57 6.42 9.31
CA ARG A 236 10.14 5.25 8.57
C ARG A 236 11.34 4.39 8.19
N ASP A 237 11.16 3.09 8.25
CA ASP A 237 12.02 2.14 7.57
C ASP A 237 11.57 2.08 6.11
N TRP A 238 12.45 2.40 5.18
CA TRP A 238 12.17 2.39 3.74
C TRP A 238 13.14 1.47 3.00
N GLY A 239 12.60 0.40 2.43
CA GLY A 239 13.34 -0.47 1.52
C GLY A 239 12.97 -0.24 0.06
N HIS A 240 13.60 -0.97 -0.85
CA HIS A 240 13.24 -0.96 -2.26
C HIS A 240 12.23 -2.06 -2.59
N ALA A 241 11.19 -1.75 -3.34
CA ALA A 241 10.08 -2.68 -3.60
C ALA A 241 10.50 -4.02 -4.24
N ARG A 242 11.57 -4.05 -5.04
CA ARG A 242 12.06 -5.30 -5.66
C ARG A 242 12.55 -6.31 -4.62
N ASP A 243 13.25 -5.84 -3.59
CA ASP A 243 13.78 -6.70 -2.53
C ASP A 243 12.63 -7.32 -1.71
N TYR A 244 11.57 -6.53 -1.50
CA TYR A 244 10.35 -6.99 -0.82
C TYR A 244 9.59 -8.03 -1.66
N ILE A 245 9.57 -7.87 -2.99
CA ILE A 245 8.97 -8.86 -3.90
C ILE A 245 9.71 -10.20 -3.84
N GLU A 246 11.03 -10.18 -3.87
CA GLU A 246 11.82 -11.40 -3.69
C GLU A 246 11.56 -12.05 -2.33
N GLY A 247 11.49 -11.24 -1.26
CA GLY A 247 11.11 -11.68 0.07
C GLY A 247 9.74 -12.37 0.12
N MET A 248 8.72 -11.77 -0.51
CA MET A 248 7.37 -12.35 -0.61
C MET A 248 7.40 -13.74 -1.27
N TRP A 249 8.13 -13.86 -2.38
CA TRP A 249 8.25 -15.14 -3.08
C TRP A 249 8.99 -16.17 -2.22
N LEU A 250 10.11 -15.81 -1.60
CA LEU A 250 10.88 -16.70 -0.71
C LEU A 250 10.05 -17.21 0.47
N MET A 251 9.18 -16.39 1.06
CA MET A 251 8.27 -16.78 2.13
C MET A 251 7.32 -17.90 1.70
N VAL A 252 6.77 -17.82 0.49
CA VAL A 252 5.85 -18.84 -0.06
C VAL A 252 6.58 -20.13 -0.41
N GLN A 253 7.88 -20.06 -0.74
CA GLN A 253 8.68 -21.26 -1.08
C GLN A 253 9.10 -22.10 0.13
N LYS A 254 8.90 -21.59 1.37
CA LYS A 254 9.20 -22.37 2.57
C LYS A 254 8.32 -23.62 2.67
N ASP A 255 8.87 -24.71 3.16
CA ASP A 255 8.11 -25.96 3.36
C ASP A 255 7.06 -25.83 4.48
N THR A 256 7.35 -25.05 5.50
CA THR A 256 6.44 -24.73 6.60
C THR A 256 6.03 -23.28 6.52
N PRO A 257 4.72 -22.99 6.41
CA PRO A 257 4.22 -21.61 6.39
C PRO A 257 4.34 -20.97 7.78
N ASP A 258 4.73 -19.69 7.79
CA ASP A 258 4.84 -18.90 9.01
C ASP A 258 4.59 -17.41 8.73
N ASP A 259 4.74 -16.59 9.75
CA ASP A 259 4.65 -15.14 9.66
C ASP A 259 6.07 -14.56 9.67
N TYR A 260 6.32 -13.54 8.85
CA TYR A 260 7.66 -12.97 8.67
C TYR A 260 7.62 -11.45 8.66
N VAL A 261 8.54 -10.83 9.41
CA VAL A 261 8.82 -9.40 9.31
C VAL A 261 9.84 -9.16 8.20
N LEU A 262 9.58 -8.16 7.36
CA LEU A 262 10.52 -7.71 6.33
C LEU A 262 10.73 -6.20 6.45
N ALA A 263 11.97 -5.81 6.79
CA ALA A 263 12.42 -4.45 7.04
C ALA A 263 13.89 -4.29 6.66
N THR A 264 14.37 -3.06 6.53
CA THR A 264 15.81 -2.78 6.30
C THR A 264 16.58 -2.65 7.62
N ASN A 265 15.88 -2.44 8.72
CA ASN A 265 16.42 -2.10 10.03
C ASN A 265 17.13 -0.73 10.08
N GLU A 266 16.84 0.14 9.09
CA GLU A 266 17.34 1.51 9.03
C GLU A 266 16.16 2.49 9.04
N MET A 267 16.27 3.53 9.90
CA MET A 267 15.21 4.52 10.08
C MET A 267 15.63 5.87 9.51
N HIS A 268 14.79 6.42 8.64
CA HIS A 268 14.98 7.75 8.06
C HIS A 268 13.78 8.64 8.31
N THR A 269 14.00 9.94 8.44
CA THR A 269 12.93 10.93 8.58
C THR A 269 12.40 11.37 7.21
N VAL A 270 11.16 11.86 7.19
CA VAL A 270 10.61 12.51 5.99
C VAL A 270 11.45 13.74 5.61
N ARG A 271 12.00 14.43 6.59
CA ARG A 271 12.91 15.59 6.41
C ARG A 271 14.15 15.20 5.60
N GLU A 272 14.87 14.16 6.01
CA GLU A 272 16.04 13.62 5.28
C GLU A 272 15.68 13.27 3.84
N PHE A 273 14.54 12.62 3.63
CA PHE A 273 14.09 12.28 2.28
C PHE A 273 13.79 13.51 1.43
N VAL A 274 13.25 14.59 2.01
CA VAL A 274 13.05 15.87 1.32
C VAL A 274 14.41 16.46 0.93
N GLU A 275 15.33 16.57 1.87
CA GLU A 275 16.65 17.17 1.66
C GLU A 275 17.43 16.44 0.55
N GLU A 276 17.50 15.12 0.61
CA GLU A 276 18.15 14.30 -0.42
C GLU A 276 17.45 14.39 -1.78
N SER A 277 16.12 14.45 -1.80
CA SER A 277 15.37 14.61 -3.05
C SER A 277 15.66 15.94 -3.73
N PHE A 278 15.73 17.05 -2.97
CA PHE A 278 16.09 18.37 -3.53
C PHE A 278 17.56 18.46 -3.95
N LYS A 279 18.45 17.83 -3.21
CA LYS A 279 19.87 17.73 -3.55
C LYS A 279 20.09 17.06 -4.91
N CYS A 280 19.27 16.07 -5.29
CA CYS A 280 19.31 15.43 -6.61
C CYS A 280 19.08 16.42 -7.77
N VAL A 281 18.45 17.57 -7.54
CA VAL A 281 18.21 18.61 -8.55
C VAL A 281 19.06 19.87 -8.31
N GLY A 282 20.09 19.78 -7.46
CA GLY A 282 21.02 20.86 -7.17
C GLY A 282 20.50 21.93 -6.22
N ILE A 283 19.40 21.67 -5.51
CA ILE A 283 18.80 22.58 -4.52
C ILE A 283 19.17 22.12 -3.11
N THR A 284 19.81 22.97 -2.33
CA THR A 284 20.02 22.75 -0.90
C THR A 284 18.92 23.43 -0.12
N VAL A 285 18.20 22.65 0.70
CA VAL A 285 17.09 23.15 1.53
C VAL A 285 17.66 23.75 2.82
N ALA A 286 17.33 25.01 3.10
CA ALA A 286 17.57 25.64 4.40
C ALA A 286 16.25 25.80 5.15
N TRP A 287 16.19 25.28 6.37
CA TRP A 287 14.96 25.34 7.18
C TRP A 287 14.91 26.65 7.98
N GLN A 288 13.74 27.29 7.99
CA GLN A 288 13.44 28.51 8.69
C GLN A 288 12.18 28.31 9.56
N GLY A 289 12.13 29.02 10.70
CA GLY A 289 11.06 28.88 11.69
C GLY A 289 11.40 27.85 12.76
N GLU A 290 10.45 27.64 13.67
CA GLU A 290 10.57 26.67 14.75
C GLU A 290 10.39 25.24 14.20
N LYS A 291 11.35 24.37 14.53
CA LYS A 291 11.36 22.98 14.07
C LYS A 291 10.05 22.26 14.44
N SER A 292 9.49 21.52 13.48
CA SER A 292 8.23 20.77 13.63
C SER A 292 6.99 21.63 13.90
N SER A 293 7.08 22.96 13.77
CA SER A 293 5.94 23.86 13.84
C SER A 293 5.20 23.96 12.48
N VAL A 294 3.97 24.46 12.51
CA VAL A 294 3.20 24.77 11.27
C VAL A 294 3.80 25.90 10.47
N ASN A 295 4.72 26.66 11.05
CA ASN A 295 5.41 27.78 10.43
C ASN A 295 6.81 27.41 9.93
N GLU A 296 7.23 26.17 10.06
CA GLU A 296 8.51 25.72 9.54
C GLU A 296 8.49 25.67 8.03
N VAL A 297 9.42 26.34 7.39
CA VAL A 297 9.52 26.49 5.93
C VAL A 297 10.91 26.11 5.47
N GLY A 298 11.02 25.26 4.45
CA GLY A 298 12.26 25.01 3.72
C GLY A 298 12.37 25.98 2.54
N VAL A 299 13.47 26.65 2.42
CA VAL A 299 13.79 27.56 1.31
C VAL A 299 15.06 27.12 0.58
N ASN A 300 15.23 27.53 -0.67
CA ASN A 300 16.50 27.32 -1.38
C ASN A 300 17.61 28.18 -0.73
N ALA A 301 18.61 27.52 -0.19
CA ALA A 301 19.72 28.20 0.51
C ALA A 301 20.47 29.22 -0.37
N ALA A 302 20.54 28.99 -1.68
CA ALA A 302 21.19 29.90 -2.62
C ALA A 302 20.38 31.19 -2.86
N GLU A 303 19.04 31.16 -2.73
CA GLU A 303 18.15 32.29 -2.96
C GLU A 303 17.89 33.10 -1.68
N GLY A 304 18.04 32.49 -0.51
CA GLY A 304 17.78 33.11 0.80
C GLY A 304 18.72 34.25 1.19
N GLN A 305 19.76 34.53 0.41
CA GLN A 305 20.74 35.57 0.73
C GLN A 305 20.50 36.94 0.05
N HIS A 306 19.59 37.06 -0.92
CA HIS A 306 19.55 38.27 -1.75
C HIS A 306 18.18 38.90 -2.09
N ARG A 307 17.05 38.48 -1.52
CA ARG A 307 15.75 39.17 -1.73
C ARG A 307 14.78 38.98 -0.57
N PRO A 308 14.00 40.04 -0.17
CA PRO A 308 12.75 39.81 0.55
C PRO A 308 11.77 39.10 -0.39
N PRO A 309 10.93 38.18 0.09
CA PRO A 309 10.27 37.19 -0.75
C PRO A 309 9.21 37.76 -1.67
N PRO A 310 9.17 37.31 -2.94
CA PRO A 310 8.05 36.48 -3.32
C PRO A 310 8.42 35.04 -2.94
N PRO A 311 7.49 34.17 -2.60
CA PRO A 311 7.81 32.97 -1.84
C PRO A 311 8.49 31.93 -2.72
N SER A 312 9.81 31.86 -2.67
CA SER A 312 10.56 30.65 -3.06
C SER A 312 10.43 29.61 -1.96
N CYS A 313 9.19 29.38 -1.52
CA CYS A 313 8.85 28.37 -0.55
C CYS A 313 9.00 26.99 -1.22
N VAL A 314 9.97 26.22 -0.77
CA VAL A 314 10.19 24.88 -1.28
C VAL A 314 9.33 23.85 -0.52
N VAL A 315 9.17 24.04 0.79
CA VAL A 315 8.40 23.12 1.65
C VAL A 315 7.69 23.90 2.76
N VAL A 316 6.43 23.57 3.05
CA VAL A 316 5.67 24.05 4.21
C VAL A 316 5.26 22.86 5.06
N ALA A 317 5.61 22.89 6.35
CA ALA A 317 5.07 21.96 7.32
C ALA A 317 3.60 22.30 7.60
N HIS A 318 2.71 21.35 7.39
CA HIS A 318 1.31 21.50 7.70
C HIS A 318 0.89 20.40 8.67
N GLN A 319 0.60 20.75 9.92
CA GLN A 319 -0.08 19.82 10.81
C GLN A 319 -1.53 19.66 10.36
N SER A 320 -1.85 18.54 9.72
CA SER A 320 -3.24 18.12 9.60
C SER A 320 -3.69 17.56 10.95
N SER A 321 -4.14 18.43 11.84
CA SER A 321 -4.94 18.03 13.00
C SER A 321 -6.29 17.54 12.48
N SER A 322 -6.39 16.26 12.21
CA SER A 322 -7.66 15.58 12.00
C SER A 322 -8.29 15.33 13.38
N ILE A 323 -8.65 16.41 14.07
CA ILE A 323 -9.72 16.37 15.07
C ILE A 323 -10.97 16.64 14.26
N VAL A 324 -11.82 15.64 14.08
CA VAL A 324 -13.21 15.84 13.69
C VAL A 324 -13.87 16.56 14.85
N ALA A 325 -13.80 17.90 14.86
CA ALA A 325 -14.67 18.70 15.68
C ALA A 325 -16.06 18.60 15.03
N LEU A 326 -16.90 17.72 15.57
CA LEU A 326 -18.34 17.80 15.35
C LEU A 326 -18.77 19.18 15.91
N ALA A 327 -18.92 20.16 15.03
CA ALA A 327 -19.55 21.41 15.38
C ALA A 327 -21.04 21.13 15.61
N ILE A 328 -21.38 20.86 16.86
CA ILE A 328 -22.77 20.93 17.31
C ILE A 328 -23.16 22.40 17.17
N ARG A 329 -23.89 22.74 16.12
CA ARG A 329 -24.58 24.03 16.05
C ARG A 329 -25.59 24.05 17.20
N SER A 330 -25.32 24.82 18.24
CA SER A 330 -26.32 25.20 19.21
C SER A 330 -27.40 25.99 18.47
N GLN A 331 -28.57 25.39 18.29
CA GLN A 331 -29.75 26.13 17.91
C GLN A 331 -30.13 27.03 19.09
N SER A 332 -30.04 28.32 18.89
CA SER A 332 -30.61 29.32 19.80
C SER A 332 -32.11 29.07 19.93
N PRO A 333 -32.69 29.15 21.13
CA PRO A 333 -34.13 28.95 21.32
C PRO A 333 -34.90 30.08 20.65
N GLY A 334 -35.57 29.77 19.55
CA GLY A 334 -36.53 30.63 18.91
C GLY A 334 -37.73 30.87 19.81
N ARG A 335 -38.10 32.13 20.02
CA ARG A 335 -39.28 32.61 20.74
C ARG A 335 -40.55 31.89 20.27
N ILE A 336 -41.24 31.28 21.21
CA ILE A 336 -42.62 30.86 21.04
C ILE A 336 -43.47 32.13 21.04
N ALA A 337 -44.02 32.49 19.87
CA ALA A 337 -45.07 33.48 19.78
C ALA A 337 -46.40 32.80 20.17
N GLN A 338 -47.02 33.30 21.25
CA GLN A 338 -48.39 33.02 21.59
C GLN A 338 -49.30 33.61 20.50
N ALA A 339 -50.14 32.79 19.89
CA ALA A 339 -51.30 33.24 19.17
C ALA A 339 -52.54 32.60 19.82
N LYS A 340 -53.53 33.49 20.01
CA LYS A 340 -54.81 33.24 20.66
C LYS A 340 -55.62 32.14 19.96
#